data_d1c8cd2c06e883bd11a53af2de7e96ce
#
_entry.id   d1c8cd2c06e883bd11a53af2de7e96ce
#
_cell.length_a   1.000
_cell.length_b   1.000
_cell.length_c   1.000
_cell.angle_alpha   90.00
_cell.angle_beta   90.00
_cell.angle_gamma   90.00
#
_symmetry.space_group_name_H-M   'P 1'
#
loop_
_entity.id
_entity.type
_entity.pdbx_description
1 polymer ?
#
loop_
_entity_poly.entity_id
_entity_poly.type
_entity_poly.pdbx_seq_one_letter_code
_entity_poly.pdbx_strand_id
1 'polypeptide(L)'
;LVRDPTGVLYSHRAPCGRWLPGGASSAGAGVLAARFGGRDLDELGARATAFEHTSVLAYPLVSRGERFPFAAPDAEAFMLGESAGDAERFAALLQGVAFVERLCFDYVDLLGLPTNGELTLTGGATRSRSWCQLRADVLSRPVRLVEQAEAAFGMAILAAAGDRDLATVAGEMVRTRAVLEPRPDRGFAERYVRLVGELEARGWLGERLAAHARARS
;
A
#
# COMPACT_ATOMS: atom_id res chain seq x y z
N LEU A 1 -5.80 17.18 13.56
CA LEU A 1 -4.77 17.76 12.68
C LEU A 1 -3.42 17.15 13.05
N VAL A 2 -2.74 16.54 12.08
CA VAL A 2 -1.38 16.01 12.25
C VAL A 2 -0.38 17.06 11.82
N ARG A 3 0.69 17.21 12.59
CA ARG A 3 1.86 18.01 12.20
C ARG A 3 2.96 17.07 11.73
N ASP A 4 3.22 17.09 10.44
CA ASP A 4 4.35 16.39 9.85
C ASP A 4 5.47 17.39 9.58
N PRO A 5 6.63 17.26 10.26
CA PRO A 5 7.75 18.20 10.05
C PRO A 5 8.38 18.09 8.66
N THR A 6 8.18 16.98 7.96
CA THR A 6 8.70 16.78 6.60
C THR A 6 7.72 17.23 5.50
N GLY A 7 6.44 17.44 5.85
CA GLY A 7 5.42 17.90 4.92
C GLY A 7 4.94 16.87 3.89
N VAL A 8 5.33 15.60 4.03
CA VAL A 8 4.91 14.53 3.08
C VAL A 8 3.52 13.97 3.40
N LEU A 9 3.05 14.15 4.65
CA LEU A 9 1.70 13.80 5.07
C LEU A 9 0.83 15.06 5.12
N TYR A 10 -0.29 15.04 4.43
CA TYR A 10 -1.28 16.12 4.42
C TYR A 10 -2.51 15.78 5.25
N SER A 11 -3.31 16.77 5.59
CA SER A 11 -4.57 16.57 6.30
C SER A 11 -5.70 17.24 5.56
N HIS A 12 -6.68 16.45 5.10
CA HIS A 12 -7.93 16.96 4.58
C HIS A 12 -8.97 17.09 5.69
N ARG A 13 -9.92 17.99 5.54
CA ARG A 13 -11.06 18.08 6.44
C ARG A 13 -12.28 17.45 5.76
N ALA A 14 -12.83 16.42 6.39
CA ALA A 14 -14.06 15.80 5.93
C ALA A 14 -15.27 16.71 6.14
N PRO A 15 -16.37 16.55 5.38
CA PRO A 15 -17.61 17.32 5.56
C PRO A 15 -18.14 17.26 7.00
N CYS A 16 -17.98 16.13 7.69
CA CYS A 16 -18.34 15.96 9.11
C CYS A 16 -17.38 16.68 10.09
N GLY A 17 -16.43 17.48 9.61
CA GLY A 17 -15.48 18.23 10.42
C GLY A 17 -14.28 17.44 10.96
N ARG A 18 -14.19 16.13 10.73
CA ARG A 18 -13.05 15.29 11.10
C ARG A 18 -11.85 15.53 10.19
N TRP A 19 -10.65 15.35 10.73
CA TRP A 19 -9.41 15.39 9.95
C TRP A 19 -9.10 14.01 9.37
N LEU A 20 -8.72 14.00 8.09
CA LEU A 20 -8.30 12.83 7.33
C LEU A 20 -6.82 13.01 6.98
N PRO A 21 -5.90 12.51 7.82
CA PRO A 21 -4.49 12.48 7.44
C PRO A 21 -4.28 11.52 6.28
N GLY A 22 -3.41 11.87 5.36
CA GLY A 22 -3.14 11.06 4.18
C GLY A 22 -1.79 11.36 3.56
N GLY A 23 -1.31 10.40 2.78
CA GLY A 23 -0.12 10.52 1.95
C GLY A 23 -0.35 9.84 0.61
N ALA A 24 0.34 10.29 -0.42
CA ALA A 24 0.22 9.75 -1.77
C ALA A 24 1.59 9.28 -2.27
N SER A 25 1.86 7.99 -2.14
CA SER A 25 3.04 7.36 -2.73
C SER A 25 2.93 7.32 -4.26
N SER A 26 4.06 7.41 -4.93
CA SER A 26 4.21 7.17 -6.36
C SER A 26 4.26 5.67 -6.70
N ALA A 27 4.43 4.80 -5.71
CA ALA A 27 4.32 3.36 -5.86
C ALA A 27 2.85 2.92 -5.83
N GLY A 28 2.47 2.00 -6.72
CA GLY A 28 1.09 1.50 -6.75
C GLY A 28 0.82 0.57 -7.93
N ALA A 29 -0.44 0.15 -8.09
CA ALA A 29 -0.88 -0.80 -9.11
C ALA A 29 -0.57 -0.36 -10.55
N GLY A 30 -0.41 0.94 -10.79
CA GLY A 30 -0.06 1.48 -12.11
C GLY A 30 1.24 0.92 -12.69
N VAL A 31 2.18 0.50 -11.81
CA VAL A 31 3.44 -0.11 -12.26
C VAL A 31 3.22 -1.40 -13.06
N LEU A 32 2.18 -2.17 -12.76
CA LEU A 32 1.87 -3.42 -13.47
C LEU A 32 1.46 -3.14 -14.90
N ALA A 33 0.57 -2.17 -15.11
CA ALA A 33 0.17 -1.75 -16.45
C ALA A 33 1.35 -1.13 -17.23
N ALA A 34 2.19 -0.33 -16.57
CA ALA A 34 3.37 0.29 -17.19
C ALA A 34 4.42 -0.75 -17.62
N ARG A 35 4.62 -1.82 -16.83
CA ARG A 35 5.65 -2.85 -17.08
C ARG A 35 5.17 -4.01 -17.95
N PHE A 36 3.87 -4.32 -17.89
CA PHE A 36 3.28 -5.48 -18.56
C PHE A 36 2.10 -5.10 -19.46
N GLY A 37 2.05 -3.83 -19.92
CA GLY A 37 1.02 -3.37 -20.85
C GLY A 37 0.93 -4.29 -22.09
N GLY A 38 -0.29 -4.67 -22.46
CA GLY A 38 -0.55 -5.62 -23.55
C GLY A 38 -0.47 -7.10 -23.14
N ARG A 39 -0.14 -7.44 -21.88
CA ARG A 39 -0.20 -8.80 -21.34
C ARG A 39 -1.49 -8.99 -20.52
N ASP A 40 -1.93 -10.22 -20.39
CA ASP A 40 -3.00 -10.58 -19.47
C ASP A 40 -2.46 -10.52 -18.02
N LEU A 41 -2.89 -9.48 -17.28
CA LEU A 41 -2.43 -9.24 -15.91
C LEU A 41 -3.06 -10.25 -14.92
N ASP A 42 -4.23 -10.79 -15.23
CA ASP A 42 -4.88 -11.79 -14.39
C ASP A 42 -4.15 -13.14 -14.51
N GLU A 43 -3.75 -13.53 -15.74
CA GLU A 43 -2.90 -14.71 -15.96
C GLU A 43 -1.54 -14.55 -15.27
N LEU A 44 -0.87 -13.40 -15.44
CA LEU A 44 0.41 -13.13 -14.77
C LEU A 44 0.25 -13.15 -13.25
N GLY A 45 -0.82 -12.58 -12.72
CA GLY A 45 -1.15 -12.59 -11.30
C GLY A 45 -1.35 -14.00 -10.75
N ALA A 46 -2.06 -14.86 -11.48
CA ALA A 46 -2.23 -16.27 -11.11
C ALA A 46 -0.89 -17.02 -11.07
N ARG A 47 -0.04 -16.83 -12.09
CA ARG A 47 1.29 -17.45 -12.15
C ARG A 47 2.25 -16.90 -11.08
N ALA A 48 2.12 -15.62 -10.72
CA ALA A 48 2.92 -14.96 -9.70
C ALA A 48 2.73 -15.57 -8.30
N THR A 49 1.61 -16.25 -8.04
CA THR A 49 1.37 -16.90 -6.74
C THR A 49 2.39 -18.01 -6.43
N ALA A 50 3.03 -18.60 -7.45
CA ALA A 50 4.10 -19.59 -7.28
C ALA A 50 5.40 -18.95 -6.76
N PHE A 51 5.54 -17.62 -6.81
CA PHE A 51 6.73 -16.87 -6.43
C PHE A 51 6.53 -16.04 -5.15
N GLU A 52 5.76 -16.58 -4.19
CA GLU A 52 5.55 -15.92 -2.90
C GLU A 52 6.88 -15.65 -2.16
N HIS A 53 7.85 -16.52 -2.34
CA HIS A 53 9.22 -16.41 -1.77
C HIS A 53 10.26 -16.04 -2.83
N THR A 54 9.92 -15.17 -3.78
CA THR A 54 10.91 -14.72 -4.78
C THR A 54 12.14 -14.11 -4.13
N SER A 55 13.31 -14.36 -4.71
CA SER A 55 14.57 -13.71 -4.32
C SER A 55 14.70 -12.28 -4.89
N VAL A 56 13.83 -11.92 -5.84
CA VAL A 56 13.81 -10.62 -6.50
C VAL A 56 13.17 -9.58 -5.59
N LEU A 57 13.87 -8.48 -5.37
CA LEU A 57 13.39 -7.32 -4.62
C LEU A 57 13.08 -6.18 -5.59
N ALA A 58 11.90 -5.58 -5.49
CA ALA A 58 11.50 -4.48 -6.36
C ALA A 58 11.07 -3.25 -5.56
N TYR A 59 11.48 -2.06 -6.04
CA TYR A 59 10.89 -0.78 -5.67
C TYR A 59 10.04 -0.28 -6.85
N PRO A 60 8.70 -0.24 -6.70
CA PRO A 60 7.78 -0.25 -7.83
C PRO A 60 7.32 1.16 -8.23
N LEU A 61 8.21 2.07 -8.60
CA LEU A 61 7.83 3.38 -9.14
C LEU A 61 7.44 3.29 -10.62
N VAL A 62 6.40 4.02 -11.01
CA VAL A 62 6.00 4.20 -12.42
C VAL A 62 6.84 5.28 -13.07
N SER A 63 7.12 6.36 -12.35
CA SER A 63 7.91 7.51 -12.79
C SER A 63 8.93 7.88 -11.73
N ARG A 64 9.89 8.72 -12.10
CA ARG A 64 10.87 9.27 -11.17
C ARG A 64 10.20 10.10 -10.09
N GLY A 65 10.66 9.95 -8.86
CA GLY A 65 10.26 10.70 -7.69
C GLY A 65 9.25 9.98 -6.78
N GLU A 66 9.56 9.97 -5.48
CA GLU A 66 8.65 9.56 -4.42
C GLU A 66 8.19 10.76 -3.61
N ARG A 67 6.94 10.73 -3.14
CA ARG A 67 6.31 11.82 -2.39
C ARG A 67 5.88 11.42 -0.98
N PHE A 68 5.65 10.13 -0.76
CA PHE A 68 5.22 9.56 0.52
C PHE A 68 5.65 8.09 0.60
N PRO A 69 6.21 7.61 1.73
CA PRO A 69 6.34 8.24 3.06
C PRO A 69 7.60 9.11 3.25
N PHE A 70 8.32 9.39 2.19
CA PHE A 70 9.47 10.29 2.18
C PHE A 70 9.47 11.09 0.86
N ALA A 71 10.07 12.28 0.87
CA ALA A 71 10.24 13.07 -0.34
C ALA A 71 11.62 12.80 -0.94
N ALA A 72 11.64 12.16 -2.12
CA ALA A 72 12.86 11.90 -2.88
C ALA A 72 12.57 12.11 -4.38
N PRO A 73 12.76 13.35 -4.89
CA PRO A 73 12.42 13.68 -6.28
C PRO A 73 13.30 12.96 -7.31
N ASP A 74 14.43 12.44 -6.89
CA ASP A 74 15.37 11.65 -7.67
C ASP A 74 15.19 10.13 -7.54
N ALA A 75 14.27 9.66 -6.70
CA ALA A 75 14.01 8.23 -6.53
C ALA A 75 13.56 7.60 -7.85
N GLU A 76 14.11 6.43 -8.16
CA GLU A 76 13.82 5.66 -9.36
C GLU A 76 13.44 4.23 -9.02
N ALA A 77 12.64 3.61 -9.89
CA ALA A 77 12.32 2.20 -9.76
C ALA A 77 13.59 1.35 -9.88
N PHE A 78 13.70 0.31 -9.06
CA PHE A 78 14.74 -0.69 -9.22
C PHE A 78 14.21 -2.11 -9.01
N MET A 79 14.95 -3.07 -9.52
CA MET A 79 14.74 -4.49 -9.30
C MET A 79 16.10 -5.14 -9.06
N LEU A 80 16.26 -5.87 -7.95
CA LEU A 80 17.50 -6.53 -7.53
C LEU A 80 17.29 -8.04 -7.47
N GLY A 81 18.27 -8.77 -7.96
CA GLY A 81 18.23 -10.21 -8.09
C GLY A 81 17.86 -10.66 -9.50
N GLU A 82 18.21 -11.90 -9.82
CA GLU A 82 17.87 -12.52 -11.10
C GLU A 82 16.48 -13.13 -11.02
N SER A 83 15.66 -12.90 -12.04
CA SER A 83 14.31 -13.45 -12.11
C SER A 83 14.20 -14.57 -13.12
N ALA A 84 13.43 -15.61 -12.79
CA ALA A 84 13.12 -16.73 -13.68
C ALA A 84 12.17 -16.33 -14.85
N GLY A 85 11.65 -15.11 -14.85
CA GLY A 85 10.77 -14.61 -15.92
C GLY A 85 9.71 -13.61 -15.44
N ASP A 86 8.76 -13.32 -16.32
CA ASP A 86 7.77 -12.26 -16.09
C ASP A 86 6.87 -12.51 -14.88
N ALA A 87 6.49 -13.76 -14.60
CA ALA A 87 5.65 -14.09 -13.46
C ALA A 87 6.35 -13.78 -12.12
N GLU A 88 7.65 -14.05 -12.02
CA GLU A 88 8.44 -13.71 -10.83
C GLU A 88 8.66 -12.21 -10.69
N ARG A 89 8.94 -11.51 -11.81
CA ARG A 89 9.03 -10.03 -11.82
C ARG A 89 7.71 -9.40 -11.37
N PHE A 90 6.59 -9.96 -11.85
CA PHE A 90 5.26 -9.53 -11.44
C PHE A 90 5.06 -9.73 -9.94
N ALA A 91 5.40 -10.91 -9.38
CA ALA A 91 5.33 -11.18 -7.95
C ALA A 91 6.19 -10.20 -7.13
N ALA A 92 7.41 -9.91 -7.58
CA ALA A 92 8.30 -8.95 -6.93
C ALA A 92 7.70 -7.54 -6.89
N LEU A 93 7.03 -7.10 -7.96
CA LEU A 93 6.35 -5.80 -7.99
C LEU A 93 5.14 -5.77 -7.06
N LEU A 94 4.32 -6.83 -7.00
CA LEU A 94 3.21 -6.92 -6.05
C LEU A 94 3.68 -6.80 -4.60
N GLN A 95 4.80 -7.48 -4.28
CA GLN A 95 5.40 -7.43 -2.95
C GLN A 95 6.04 -6.07 -2.67
N GLY A 96 6.70 -5.48 -3.64
CA GLY A 96 7.27 -4.14 -3.53
C GLY A 96 6.22 -3.09 -3.19
N VAL A 97 5.05 -3.12 -3.83
CA VAL A 97 3.92 -2.23 -3.49
C VAL A 97 3.46 -2.46 -2.04
N ALA A 98 3.32 -3.72 -1.61
CA ALA A 98 2.92 -4.04 -0.24
C ALA A 98 3.97 -3.59 0.80
N PHE A 99 5.26 -3.69 0.48
CA PHE A 99 6.34 -3.19 1.35
C PHE A 99 6.34 -1.65 1.46
N VAL A 100 6.12 -0.95 0.35
CA VAL A 100 5.96 0.52 0.40
C VAL A 100 4.73 0.89 1.23
N GLU A 101 3.62 0.18 1.09
CA GLU A 101 2.43 0.38 1.91
C GLU A 101 2.72 0.17 3.41
N ARG A 102 3.47 -0.87 3.77
CA ARG A 102 3.95 -1.08 5.16
C ARG A 102 4.78 0.09 5.64
N LEU A 103 5.73 0.56 4.83
CA LEU A 103 6.57 1.72 5.16
C LEU A 103 5.74 3.01 5.36
N CYS A 104 4.63 3.17 4.61
CA CYS A 104 3.68 4.25 4.82
C CYS A 104 3.04 4.18 6.22
N PHE A 105 2.64 2.98 6.68
CA PHE A 105 2.11 2.79 8.03
C PHE A 105 3.17 2.99 9.11
N ASP A 106 4.40 2.56 8.88
CA ASP A 106 5.51 2.81 9.81
C ASP A 106 5.80 4.30 9.95
N TYR A 107 5.68 5.08 8.88
CA TYR A 107 5.80 6.53 8.95
C TYR A 107 4.65 7.18 9.75
N VAL A 108 3.42 6.75 9.51
CA VAL A 108 2.25 7.24 10.25
C VAL A 108 2.38 6.94 11.75
N ASP A 109 2.86 5.74 12.09
CA ASP A 109 3.15 5.33 13.47
C ASP A 109 4.31 6.14 14.09
N LEU A 110 5.38 6.39 13.32
CA LEU A 110 6.51 7.24 13.74
C LEU A 110 6.06 8.68 14.11
N LEU A 111 4.99 9.17 13.48
CA LEU A 111 4.37 10.46 13.81
C LEU A 111 3.44 10.38 15.04
N GLY A 112 3.30 9.21 15.67
CA GLY A 112 2.47 8.99 16.85
C GLY A 112 0.97 8.90 16.53
N LEU A 113 0.61 8.62 15.28
CA LEU A 113 -0.79 8.42 14.91
C LEU A 113 -1.22 6.97 15.15
N PRO A 114 -2.48 6.74 15.58
CA PRO A 114 -2.99 5.39 15.75
C PRO A 114 -3.09 4.67 14.40
N THR A 115 -2.47 3.50 14.30
CA THR A 115 -2.50 2.64 13.10
C THR A 115 -3.30 1.35 13.31
N ASN A 116 -3.97 1.20 14.47
CA ASN A 116 -4.68 -0.01 14.87
C ASN A 116 -6.18 -0.05 14.46
N GLY A 117 -6.67 0.93 13.71
CA GLY A 117 -8.02 0.96 13.19
C GLY A 117 -8.25 -0.10 12.08
N GLU A 118 -9.50 -0.26 11.68
CA GLU A 118 -9.87 -1.15 10.56
C GLU A 118 -9.20 -0.67 9.26
N LEU A 119 -8.62 -1.61 8.51
CA LEU A 119 -7.98 -1.35 7.24
C LEU A 119 -8.88 -1.82 6.09
N THR A 120 -9.42 -0.89 5.32
CA THR A 120 -10.23 -1.18 4.14
C THR A 120 -9.42 -0.90 2.88
N LEU A 121 -9.34 -1.91 1.98
CA LEU A 121 -8.73 -1.75 0.66
C LEU A 121 -9.75 -1.27 -0.35
N THR A 122 -9.36 -0.32 -1.20
CA THR A 122 -10.20 0.25 -2.26
C THR A 122 -9.47 0.29 -3.61
N GLY A 123 -10.21 0.55 -4.68
CA GLY A 123 -9.65 0.67 -6.02
C GLY A 123 -9.46 -0.65 -6.76
N GLY A 124 -8.99 -0.58 -7.99
CA GLY A 124 -8.93 -1.71 -8.93
C GLY A 124 -8.08 -2.89 -8.47
N ALA A 125 -7.05 -2.66 -7.64
CA ALA A 125 -6.20 -3.71 -7.07
C ALA A 125 -6.98 -4.73 -6.20
N THR A 126 -8.15 -4.35 -5.66
CA THR A 126 -9.00 -5.23 -4.84
C THR A 126 -9.65 -6.37 -5.63
N ARG A 127 -9.58 -6.37 -6.96
CA ARG A 127 -10.03 -7.48 -7.81
C ARG A 127 -9.15 -8.72 -7.64
N SER A 128 -7.85 -8.55 -7.42
CA SER A 128 -6.94 -9.66 -7.15
C SER A 128 -6.97 -10.06 -5.67
N ARG A 129 -7.71 -11.14 -5.36
CA ARG A 129 -7.78 -11.67 -3.98
C ARG A 129 -6.41 -12.10 -3.44
N SER A 130 -5.57 -12.70 -4.30
CA SER A 130 -4.21 -13.12 -3.92
C SER A 130 -3.33 -11.93 -3.55
N TRP A 131 -3.43 -10.83 -4.27
CA TRP A 131 -2.70 -9.61 -3.91
C TRP A 131 -3.23 -8.95 -2.64
N CYS A 132 -4.56 -8.94 -2.44
CA CYS A 132 -5.12 -8.45 -1.18
C CYS A 132 -4.66 -9.31 0.02
N GLN A 133 -4.54 -10.63 -0.16
CA GLN A 133 -4.00 -11.53 0.88
C GLN A 133 -2.52 -11.22 1.14
N LEU A 134 -1.71 -11.05 0.12
CA LEU A 134 -0.30 -10.63 0.26
C LEU A 134 -0.17 -9.34 1.07
N ARG A 135 -1.05 -8.36 0.84
CA ARG A 135 -1.05 -7.10 1.60
C ARG A 135 -1.40 -7.33 3.07
N ALA A 136 -2.40 -8.16 3.38
CA ALA A 136 -2.70 -8.55 4.76
C ALA A 136 -1.49 -9.19 5.45
N ASP A 137 -0.80 -10.10 4.76
CA ASP A 137 0.36 -10.82 5.28
C ASP A 137 1.55 -9.87 5.53
N VAL A 138 1.87 -9.01 4.58
CA VAL A 138 2.98 -8.03 4.70
C VAL A 138 2.69 -7.01 5.80
N LEU A 139 1.45 -6.56 5.92
CA LEU A 139 1.02 -5.60 6.95
C LEU A 139 0.81 -6.27 8.31
N SER A 140 0.80 -7.61 8.37
CA SER A 140 0.53 -8.40 9.57
C SER A 140 -0.78 -7.99 10.27
N ARG A 141 -1.82 -7.69 9.48
CA ARG A 141 -3.12 -7.24 10.01
C ARG A 141 -4.27 -7.55 9.06
N PRO A 142 -5.49 -7.72 9.60
CA PRO A 142 -6.67 -7.96 8.76
C PRO A 142 -6.90 -6.82 7.76
N VAL A 143 -7.31 -7.18 6.55
CA VAL A 143 -7.76 -6.22 5.54
C VAL A 143 -9.19 -6.51 5.14
N ARG A 144 -10.03 -5.49 5.11
CA ARG A 144 -11.41 -5.56 4.69
C ARG A 144 -11.53 -5.21 3.21
N LEU A 145 -12.26 -6.04 2.48
CA LEU A 145 -12.67 -5.80 1.10
C LEU A 145 -14.16 -5.45 1.10
N VAL A 146 -14.54 -4.42 0.37
CA VAL A 146 -15.91 -3.97 0.22
C VAL A 146 -16.46 -4.35 -1.15
N GLU A 147 -17.79 -4.46 -1.28
CA GLU A 147 -18.44 -4.80 -2.55
C GLU A 147 -18.22 -3.70 -3.59
N GLN A 148 -18.36 -2.45 -3.17
CA GLN A 148 -18.19 -1.27 -4.00
C GLN A 148 -16.91 -0.54 -3.60
N ALA A 149 -15.81 -0.82 -4.31
CA ALA A 149 -14.49 -0.28 -4.00
C ALA A 149 -14.12 0.98 -4.84
N GLU A 150 -15.05 1.50 -5.63
CA GLU A 150 -14.84 2.63 -6.54
C GLU A 150 -15.03 3.98 -5.83
N ALA A 151 -14.21 4.97 -6.17
CA ALA A 151 -14.31 6.31 -5.58
C ALA A 151 -15.69 6.96 -5.80
N ALA A 152 -16.35 6.67 -6.93
CA ALA A 152 -17.69 7.15 -7.22
C ALA A 152 -18.72 6.72 -6.18
N PHE A 153 -18.56 5.53 -5.57
CA PHE A 153 -19.44 5.07 -4.50
C PHE A 153 -19.28 5.93 -3.22
N GLY A 154 -18.06 6.35 -2.92
CA GLY A 154 -17.83 7.32 -1.82
C GLY A 154 -18.57 8.64 -2.06
N MET A 155 -18.58 9.14 -3.28
CA MET A 155 -19.35 10.33 -3.65
C MET A 155 -20.86 10.11 -3.54
N ALA A 156 -21.36 8.91 -3.89
CA ALA A 156 -22.77 8.56 -3.72
C ALA A 156 -23.16 8.54 -2.22
N ILE A 157 -22.29 8.03 -1.33
CA ILE A 157 -22.50 8.09 0.12
C ILE A 157 -22.60 9.55 0.60
N LEU A 158 -21.69 10.41 0.17
CA LEU A 158 -21.72 11.83 0.52
C LEU A 158 -23.02 12.50 0.06
N ALA A 159 -23.46 12.23 -1.17
CA ALA A 159 -24.70 12.76 -1.70
C ALA A 159 -25.95 12.24 -0.94
N ALA A 160 -25.95 10.94 -0.58
CA ALA A 160 -27.05 10.33 0.17
C ALA A 160 -27.10 10.80 1.63
N ALA A 161 -25.97 11.22 2.19
CA ALA A 161 -25.92 11.72 3.56
C ALA A 161 -26.74 13.01 3.74
N GLY A 162 -26.61 13.97 2.80
CA GLY A 162 -27.27 15.28 2.97
C GLY A 162 -26.94 15.87 4.36
N ASP A 163 -27.98 16.09 5.16
CA ASP A 163 -27.86 16.58 6.55
C ASP A 163 -27.74 15.43 7.58
N ARG A 164 -27.79 14.18 7.16
CA ARG A 164 -27.66 13.01 8.05
C ARG A 164 -26.20 12.80 8.46
N ASP A 165 -25.99 12.10 9.58
CA ASP A 165 -24.64 11.70 9.98
C ASP A 165 -24.00 10.78 8.93
N LEU A 166 -22.85 11.23 8.40
CA LEU A 166 -22.12 10.52 7.34
C LEU A 166 -21.71 9.09 7.74
N ALA A 167 -21.34 8.89 8.99
CA ALA A 167 -20.93 7.56 9.47
C ALA A 167 -22.11 6.58 9.48
N THR A 168 -23.29 7.05 9.85
CA THR A 168 -24.53 6.28 9.82
C THR A 168 -24.88 5.87 8.41
N VAL A 169 -24.87 6.80 7.46
CA VAL A 169 -25.18 6.53 6.04
C VAL A 169 -24.15 5.60 5.41
N ALA A 170 -22.86 5.81 5.70
CA ALA A 170 -21.80 4.90 5.26
C ALA A 170 -22.00 3.47 5.81
N GLY A 171 -22.39 3.33 7.08
CA GLY A 171 -22.70 2.04 7.69
C GLY A 171 -23.90 1.32 7.04
N GLU A 172 -24.89 2.08 6.57
CA GLU A 172 -26.05 1.55 5.85
C GLU A 172 -25.72 1.10 4.41
N MET A 173 -24.80 1.79 3.74
CA MET A 173 -24.51 1.59 2.31
C MET A 173 -23.33 0.66 2.05
N VAL A 174 -22.28 0.71 2.88
CA VAL A 174 -21.06 -0.08 2.67
C VAL A 174 -21.30 -1.53 3.09
N ARG A 175 -21.11 -2.47 2.15
CA ARG A 175 -21.19 -3.91 2.41
C ARG A 175 -19.80 -4.53 2.35
N THR A 176 -19.48 -5.33 3.37
CA THR A 176 -18.23 -6.09 3.41
C THR A 176 -18.36 -7.31 2.49
N ARG A 177 -17.44 -7.43 1.54
CA ARG A 177 -17.33 -8.60 0.66
C ARG A 177 -16.53 -9.74 1.33
N ALA A 178 -15.43 -9.39 1.99
CA ALA A 178 -14.56 -10.32 2.70
C ALA A 178 -13.67 -9.58 3.71
N VAL A 179 -13.22 -10.31 4.71
CA VAL A 179 -12.06 -9.94 5.54
C VAL A 179 -10.99 -10.98 5.30
N LEU A 180 -9.77 -10.54 5.06
CA LEU A 180 -8.61 -11.40 4.86
C LEU A 180 -7.68 -11.26 6.07
N GLU A 181 -7.60 -12.33 6.85
CA GLU A 181 -6.68 -12.41 7.98
C GLU A 181 -5.25 -12.62 7.49
N PRO A 182 -4.25 -12.02 8.16
CA PRO A 182 -2.86 -12.29 7.83
C PRO A 182 -2.52 -13.74 8.12
N ARG A 183 -1.81 -14.39 7.21
CA ARG A 183 -1.27 -15.73 7.43
C ARG A 183 0.02 -15.61 8.25
N PRO A 184 0.21 -16.43 9.28
CA PRO A 184 1.39 -16.35 10.12
C PRO A 184 2.66 -16.73 9.35
N ASP A 185 3.77 -16.16 9.76
CA ASP A 185 5.15 -16.53 9.41
C ASP A 185 5.43 -16.71 7.90
N ARG A 186 5.12 -15.67 7.11
CA ARG A 186 5.35 -15.71 5.65
C ARG A 186 6.73 -15.19 5.21
N GLY A 187 7.64 -14.91 6.16
CA GLY A 187 9.03 -14.53 5.87
C GLY A 187 9.17 -13.17 5.13
N PHE A 188 8.17 -12.30 5.19
CA PHE A 188 8.25 -11.00 4.51
C PHE A 188 9.08 -9.95 5.27
N ALA A 189 9.32 -10.16 6.58
CA ALA A 189 10.03 -9.21 7.43
C ALA A 189 11.46 -8.93 6.94
N GLU A 190 12.24 -9.97 6.68
CA GLU A 190 13.62 -9.84 6.18
C GLU A 190 13.70 -9.11 4.85
N ARG A 191 12.75 -9.39 3.95
CA ARG A 191 12.70 -8.77 2.62
C ARG A 191 12.27 -7.32 2.71
N TYR A 192 11.34 -7.01 3.61
CA TYR A 192 10.97 -5.63 3.91
C TYR A 192 12.15 -4.84 4.47
N VAL A 193 12.86 -5.40 5.46
CA VAL A 193 14.08 -4.78 6.02
C VAL A 193 15.14 -4.55 4.94
N ARG A 194 15.31 -5.51 4.02
CA ARG A 194 16.21 -5.33 2.88
C ARG A 194 15.79 -4.16 1.99
N LEU A 195 14.48 -4.01 1.67
CA LEU A 195 14.00 -2.85 0.90
C LEU A 195 14.29 -1.54 1.63
N VAL A 196 14.02 -1.48 2.94
CA VAL A 196 14.32 -0.31 3.78
C VAL A 196 15.81 0.05 3.70
N GLY A 197 16.70 -0.95 3.80
CA GLY A 197 18.14 -0.76 3.68
C GLY A 197 18.57 -0.24 2.31
N GLU A 198 17.97 -0.73 1.23
CA GLU A 198 18.26 -0.29 -0.13
C GLU A 198 17.80 1.16 -0.38
N LEU A 199 16.66 1.56 0.17
CA LEU A 199 16.17 2.94 0.08
C LEU A 199 17.06 3.90 0.88
N GLU A 200 17.50 3.50 2.08
CA GLU A 200 18.42 4.27 2.92
C GLU A 200 19.80 4.41 2.27
N ALA A 201 20.37 3.32 1.75
CA ALA A 201 21.69 3.31 1.09
C ALA A 201 21.74 4.22 -0.15
N ARG A 202 20.60 4.44 -0.81
CA ARG A 202 20.47 5.41 -1.91
C ARG A 202 20.28 6.85 -1.45
N GLY A 203 20.18 7.09 -0.14
CA GLY A 203 19.95 8.41 0.42
C GLY A 203 18.50 8.93 0.25
N TRP A 204 17.56 8.07 -0.17
CA TRP A 204 16.17 8.47 -0.35
C TRP A 204 15.36 8.41 0.95
N LEU A 205 15.63 7.39 1.77
CA LEU A 205 14.97 7.18 3.05
C LEU A 205 15.85 7.69 4.20
N GLY A 206 15.29 8.57 5.04
CA GLY A 206 16.01 9.10 6.20
C GLY A 206 16.20 8.07 7.30
N GLU A 207 17.34 8.13 8.01
CA GLU A 207 17.75 7.20 9.07
C GLU A 207 16.65 6.97 10.14
N ARG A 208 15.95 8.01 10.55
CA ARG A 208 14.94 7.93 11.60
C ARG A 208 13.78 7.00 11.21
N LEU A 209 13.27 7.11 9.96
CA LEU A 209 12.23 6.23 9.47
C LEU A 209 12.77 4.83 9.20
N ALA A 210 13.98 4.71 8.67
CA ALA A 210 14.62 3.42 8.41
C ALA A 210 14.81 2.62 9.70
N ALA A 211 15.31 3.26 10.78
CA ALA A 211 15.47 2.63 12.09
C ALA A 211 14.12 2.21 12.68
N HIS A 212 13.10 3.08 12.60
CA HIS A 212 11.76 2.77 13.10
C HIS A 212 11.13 1.57 12.36
N ALA A 213 11.23 1.55 11.03
CA ALA A 213 10.71 0.46 10.20
C ALA A 213 11.37 -0.89 10.52
N ARG A 214 12.69 -0.90 10.76
CA ARG A 214 13.41 -2.13 11.19
C ARG A 214 12.98 -2.60 12.56
N ALA A 215 12.73 -1.69 13.51
CA ALA A 215 12.30 -2.06 14.86
C ALA A 215 10.90 -2.67 14.92
N ARG A 216 10.08 -2.45 13.89
CA ARG A 216 8.70 -2.96 13.76
C ARG A 216 8.57 -4.19 12.84
N SER A 217 9.68 -4.75 12.41
CA SER A 217 9.73 -5.84 11.42
C SER A 217 9.65 -7.22 12.04
#